data_2c097d8896a04c75a1a81a75cd2fa6ee
#
_entry.id   2c097d8896a04c75a1a81a75cd2fa6ee
#
_cell.length_a   1.000
_cell.length_b   1.000
_cell.length_c   1.000
_cell.angle_alpha   90.00
_cell.angle_beta   90.00
_cell.angle_gamma   90.00
#
_symmetry.space_group_name_H-M   'P 1'
#
loop_
_entity.id
_entity.type
_entity.pdbx_description
1 polymer ?
#
loop_
_entity_poly.entity_id
_entity_poly.type
_entity_poly.pdbx_seq_one_letter_code
_entity_poly.pdbx_strand_id
1 'polypeptide(L)'
;MLFRSHLAIWQGNVAQFNESGTYLMGWFRDYLWLNSAQLINGYNPFGVNSLSVWAWMFLFGHLVWATGFMFLISWRGYWQELIETLVWAHQRTPIANLVGWRDKPVALSIVQARLVGLVHFSVGYVFTYAAFLLASTSGKFG
;
A
#
# COMPACT_ATOMS: atom_id res chain seq x y z
N MET A 1 -14.49 2.07 -4.70
CA MET A 1 -15.49 2.53 -3.73
C MET A 1 -16.88 2.56 -4.33
N LEU A 2 -17.05 3.27 -5.42
CA LEU A 2 -18.36 3.39 -6.08
C LEU A 2 -18.92 2.05 -6.55
N PHE A 3 -18.05 1.18 -7.02
CA PHE A 3 -18.47 -0.13 -7.52
C PHE A 3 -19.14 -0.96 -6.43
N ARG A 4 -18.54 -1.00 -5.24
CA ARG A 4 -19.11 -1.77 -4.13
C ARG A 4 -20.42 -1.17 -3.63
N SER A 5 -20.51 0.16 -3.62
CA SER A 5 -21.73 0.84 -3.23
C SER A 5 -22.87 0.53 -4.22
N HIS A 6 -22.56 0.52 -5.51
CA HIS A 6 -23.53 0.17 -6.53
C HIS A 6 -23.99 -1.28 -6.38
N LEU A 7 -23.07 -2.20 -6.05
CA LEU A 7 -23.43 -3.59 -5.79
C LEU A 7 -24.35 -3.74 -4.59
N ALA A 8 -24.09 -2.99 -3.51
CA ALA A 8 -24.93 -3.02 -2.33
C ALA A 8 -26.37 -2.60 -2.65
N ILE A 9 -26.52 -1.52 -3.42
CA ILE A 9 -27.84 -1.06 -3.84
C ILE A 9 -28.51 -2.07 -4.75
N TRP A 10 -27.76 -2.58 -5.71
CA TRP A 10 -28.28 -3.52 -6.70
C TRP A 10 -28.72 -4.83 -6.06
N GLN A 11 -28.05 -5.26 -5.01
CA GLN A 11 -28.37 -6.48 -4.28
C GLN A 11 -29.45 -6.27 -3.21
N GLY A 12 -30.03 -5.09 -3.11
CA GLY A 12 -31.07 -4.82 -2.16
C GLY A 12 -30.59 -4.34 -0.80
N ASN A 13 -29.31 -4.01 -0.67
CA ASN A 13 -28.73 -3.53 0.59
C ASN A 13 -28.92 -2.03 0.78
N VAL A 14 -30.08 -1.52 0.38
CA VAL A 14 -30.37 -0.10 0.46
C VAL A 14 -30.38 0.39 1.91
N ALA A 15 -30.90 -0.44 2.83
CA ALA A 15 -30.95 -0.08 4.24
C ALA A 15 -29.54 0.16 4.80
N GLN A 16 -28.61 -0.74 4.51
CA GLN A 16 -27.22 -0.58 4.94
C GLN A 16 -26.59 0.67 4.33
N PHE A 17 -26.86 0.90 3.04
CA PHE A 17 -26.33 2.07 2.36
C PHE A 17 -26.86 3.36 3.00
N ASN A 18 -28.17 3.39 3.30
CA ASN A 18 -28.78 4.56 3.91
C ASN A 18 -28.31 4.80 5.35
N GLU A 19 -28.05 3.73 6.09
CA GLU A 19 -27.60 3.84 7.49
C GLU A 19 -26.13 4.16 7.59
N SER A 20 -25.26 3.43 6.91
CA SER A 20 -23.82 3.55 7.05
C SER A 20 -23.18 4.44 6.01
N GLY A 21 -23.82 4.62 4.87
CA GLY A 21 -23.30 5.44 3.77
C GLY A 21 -23.49 6.93 3.96
N THR A 22 -24.19 7.36 5.01
CA THR A 22 -24.47 8.76 5.25
C THR A 22 -23.41 9.48 6.08
N TYR A 23 -22.42 8.74 6.61
CA TYR A 23 -21.34 9.34 7.40
C TYR A 23 -20.05 8.55 7.18
N LEU A 24 -18.91 9.24 7.41
CA LEU A 24 -17.60 8.67 7.05
C LEU A 24 -17.22 7.43 7.85
N MET A 25 -17.54 7.41 9.15
CA MET A 25 -17.21 6.25 9.99
C MET A 25 -17.95 5.00 9.49
N GLY A 26 -19.15 5.16 8.97
CA GLY A 26 -19.90 4.04 8.39
C GLY A 26 -19.20 3.44 7.18
N TRP A 27 -18.65 4.29 6.32
CA TRP A 27 -17.87 3.81 5.18
C TRP A 27 -16.62 3.06 5.62
N PHE A 28 -15.92 3.58 6.63
CA PHE A 28 -14.71 2.94 7.13
C PHE A 28 -15.01 1.63 7.85
N ARG A 29 -15.94 1.64 8.81
CA ARG A 29 -16.23 0.50 9.67
C ARG A 29 -17.04 -0.56 8.95
N ASP A 30 -18.16 -0.17 8.38
CA ASP A 30 -19.15 -1.12 7.88
C ASP A 30 -18.89 -1.54 6.45
N TYR A 31 -18.20 -0.72 5.68
CA TYR A 31 -17.87 -1.03 4.29
C TYR A 31 -16.44 -1.57 4.17
N LEU A 32 -15.45 -0.77 4.50
CA LEU A 32 -14.06 -1.17 4.29
C LEU A 32 -13.61 -2.25 5.27
N TRP A 33 -13.84 -2.04 6.56
CA TRP A 33 -13.35 -2.97 7.57
C TRP A 33 -14.07 -4.30 7.54
N LEU A 34 -15.38 -4.29 7.56
CA LEU A 34 -16.15 -5.54 7.58
C LEU A 34 -15.99 -6.34 6.29
N ASN A 35 -15.95 -5.66 5.14
CA ASN A 35 -15.79 -6.36 3.87
C ASN A 35 -14.37 -6.83 3.61
N SER A 36 -13.39 -6.41 4.41
CA SER A 36 -12.02 -6.87 4.29
C SER A 36 -11.70 -8.08 5.16
N ALA A 37 -12.65 -8.55 5.98
CA ALA A 37 -12.39 -9.60 6.95
C ALA A 37 -11.91 -10.90 6.28
N GLN A 38 -12.55 -11.33 5.21
CA GLN A 38 -12.15 -12.55 4.51
C GLN A 38 -10.78 -12.38 3.85
N LEU A 39 -10.52 -11.20 3.31
CA LEU A 39 -9.24 -10.89 2.71
C LEU A 39 -8.11 -10.98 3.73
N ILE A 40 -8.30 -10.35 4.89
CA ILE A 40 -7.30 -10.35 5.96
C ILE A 40 -7.01 -11.77 6.42
N ASN A 41 -8.06 -12.58 6.57
CA ASN A 41 -7.93 -13.96 7.02
C ASN A 41 -7.43 -14.91 5.94
N GLY A 42 -7.24 -14.44 4.72
CA GLY A 42 -6.70 -15.25 3.65
C GLY A 42 -5.26 -15.68 3.89
N TYR A 43 -4.57 -15.00 4.80
CA TYR A 43 -3.19 -15.30 5.15
C TYR A 43 -3.04 -15.14 6.66
N ASN A 44 -2.97 -16.26 7.38
CA ASN A 44 -2.93 -16.25 8.83
C ASN A 44 -2.04 -17.39 9.34
N PRO A 45 -1.72 -17.42 10.64
CA PRO A 45 -0.83 -18.44 11.19
C PRO A 45 -1.33 -19.87 11.05
N PHE A 46 -2.62 -20.06 10.83
CA PHE A 46 -3.21 -21.39 10.70
C PHE A 46 -3.24 -21.87 9.25
N GLY A 47 -2.81 -21.07 8.31
CA GLY A 47 -2.74 -21.46 6.92
C GLY A 47 -3.16 -20.38 5.96
N VAL A 48 -3.23 -20.74 4.69
CA VAL A 48 -3.62 -19.83 3.62
C VAL A 48 -4.80 -20.43 2.85
N ASN A 49 -5.62 -19.57 2.26
CA ASN A 49 -6.72 -20.01 1.42
C ASN A 49 -6.61 -19.39 0.02
N SER A 50 -7.68 -19.50 -0.77
CA SER A 50 -7.69 -18.99 -2.14
C SER A 50 -7.51 -17.48 -2.24
N LEU A 51 -7.71 -16.75 -1.14
CA LEU A 51 -7.55 -15.31 -1.11
C LEU A 51 -6.15 -14.88 -0.66
N SER A 52 -5.22 -15.82 -0.44
CA SER A 52 -3.89 -15.49 0.09
C SER A 52 -3.12 -14.52 -0.82
N VAL A 53 -3.23 -14.68 -2.14
CA VAL A 53 -2.56 -13.78 -3.08
C VAL A 53 -3.12 -12.35 -2.97
N TRP A 54 -4.43 -12.23 -2.77
CA TRP A 54 -5.04 -10.91 -2.61
C TRP A 54 -4.70 -10.28 -1.27
N ALA A 55 -4.60 -11.12 -0.20
CA ALA A 55 -4.12 -10.64 1.09
C ALA A 55 -2.68 -10.13 1.00
N TRP A 56 -1.83 -10.85 0.29
CA TRP A 56 -0.45 -10.43 0.05
C TRP A 56 -0.41 -9.10 -0.70
N MET A 57 -1.22 -9.00 -1.76
CA MET A 57 -1.30 -7.77 -2.57
C MET A 57 -1.86 -6.59 -1.76
N PHE A 58 -2.79 -6.88 -0.86
CA PHE A 58 -3.37 -5.87 0.02
C PHE A 58 -2.31 -5.27 0.94
N LEU A 59 -1.50 -6.13 1.57
CA LEU A 59 -0.39 -5.69 2.42
C LEU A 59 0.69 -4.99 1.62
N PHE A 60 1.04 -5.55 0.47
CA PHE A 60 2.04 -4.95 -0.41
C PHE A 60 1.61 -3.57 -0.87
N GLY A 61 0.35 -3.42 -1.25
CA GLY A 61 -0.19 -2.13 -1.66
C GLY A 61 -0.14 -1.10 -0.55
N HIS A 62 -0.45 -1.52 0.68
CA HIS A 62 -0.34 -0.63 1.84
C HIS A 62 1.09 -0.18 2.06
N LEU A 63 2.05 -1.09 1.93
CA LEU A 63 3.46 -0.76 2.11
C LEU A 63 3.93 0.22 1.04
N VAL A 64 3.57 -0.01 -0.20
CA VAL A 64 3.94 0.89 -1.30
C VAL A 64 3.33 2.28 -1.08
N TRP A 65 2.06 2.32 -0.71
CA TRP A 65 1.37 3.58 -0.44
C TRP A 65 2.03 4.35 0.71
N ALA A 66 2.32 3.64 1.80
CA ALA A 66 2.97 4.25 2.96
C ALA A 66 4.38 4.74 2.61
N THR A 67 5.10 4.01 1.77
CA THR A 67 6.43 4.39 1.32
C THR A 67 6.41 5.73 0.57
N GLY A 68 5.32 5.98 -0.17
CA GLY A 68 5.18 7.24 -0.89
C GLY A 68 5.24 8.45 0.02
N PHE A 69 4.75 8.33 1.25
CA PHE A 69 4.81 9.44 2.21
C PHE A 69 6.23 9.80 2.60
N MET A 70 7.13 8.82 2.60
CA MET A 70 8.53 9.08 2.93
C MET A 70 9.15 10.07 1.97
N PHE A 71 8.80 9.98 0.69
CA PHE A 71 9.30 10.90 -0.32
C PHE A 71 8.57 12.24 -0.30
N LEU A 72 7.28 12.23 0.03
CA LEU A 72 6.46 13.45 -0.02
C LEU A 72 6.63 14.33 1.21
N ILE A 73 6.84 13.74 2.38
CA ILE A 73 6.89 14.47 3.65
C ILE A 73 8.31 14.86 4.03
N SER A 74 9.27 13.94 3.84
CA SER A 74 10.64 14.18 4.24
C SER A 74 11.33 15.13 3.27
N TRP A 75 12.48 15.64 3.70
CA TRP A 75 13.27 16.55 2.88
C TRP A 75 14.57 15.90 2.45
N ARG A 76 15.19 16.48 1.42
CA ARG A 76 16.36 15.90 0.77
C ARG A 76 17.56 15.77 1.70
N GLY A 77 17.73 16.71 2.62
CA GLY A 77 18.88 16.71 3.51
C GLY A 77 18.99 15.44 4.35
N TYR A 78 17.87 14.95 4.86
CA TYR A 78 17.84 13.72 5.62
C TYR A 78 18.38 12.55 4.80
N TRP A 79 17.91 12.41 3.57
CA TRP A 79 18.32 11.30 2.70
C TRP A 79 19.77 11.42 2.26
N GLN A 80 20.24 12.66 2.04
CA GLN A 80 21.62 12.88 1.68
C GLN A 80 22.56 12.43 2.80
N GLU A 81 22.23 12.76 4.03
CA GLU A 81 23.04 12.32 5.18
C GLU A 81 22.96 10.81 5.36
N LEU A 82 21.80 10.22 5.14
CA LEU A 82 21.65 8.77 5.21
C LEU A 82 22.54 8.07 4.18
N ILE A 83 22.54 8.58 2.95
CA ILE A 83 23.35 8.02 1.87
C ILE A 83 24.85 8.17 2.19
N GLU A 84 25.23 9.26 2.81
CA GLU A 84 26.62 9.43 3.22
C GLU A 84 27.06 8.36 4.23
N THR A 85 26.17 7.99 5.14
CA THR A 85 26.47 6.89 6.07
C THR A 85 26.52 5.54 5.38
N LEU A 86 25.69 5.32 4.38
CA LEU A 86 25.73 4.09 3.59
C LEU A 86 27.01 4.00 2.78
N VAL A 87 27.48 5.12 2.24
CA VAL A 87 28.79 5.16 1.56
C VAL A 87 29.90 4.78 2.51
N TRP A 88 29.87 5.33 3.72
CA TRP A 88 30.86 4.97 4.74
C TRP A 88 30.83 3.47 5.04
N ALA A 89 29.63 2.91 5.23
CA ALA A 89 29.48 1.50 5.55
C ALA A 89 30.03 0.60 4.44
N HIS A 90 29.72 0.96 3.20
CA HIS A 90 30.21 0.20 2.05
C HIS A 90 31.74 0.21 1.98
N GLN A 91 32.34 1.36 2.20
CA GLN A 91 33.81 1.50 2.14
C GLN A 91 34.51 0.73 3.26
N ARG A 92 33.79 0.45 4.34
CA ARG A 92 34.32 -0.29 5.49
C ARG A 92 33.98 -1.78 5.48
N THR A 93 33.23 -2.23 4.49
CA THR A 93 32.85 -3.64 4.39
C THR A 93 33.90 -4.40 3.59
N PRO A 94 34.61 -5.36 4.21
CA PRO A 94 35.62 -6.14 3.52
C PRO A 94 35.04 -6.90 2.33
N ILE A 95 35.83 -7.05 1.30
CA ILE A 95 35.48 -7.70 0.03
C ILE A 95 34.54 -6.82 -0.80
N ALA A 96 33.41 -6.36 -0.22
CA ALA A 96 32.46 -5.51 -0.95
C ALA A 96 33.08 -4.18 -1.38
N ASN A 97 34.06 -3.67 -0.62
CA ASN A 97 34.69 -2.40 -0.95
C ASN A 97 35.72 -2.47 -2.10
N LEU A 98 35.90 -3.67 -2.66
CA LEU A 98 36.64 -3.82 -3.90
C LEU A 98 35.90 -3.23 -5.08
N VAL A 99 34.56 -3.16 -4.98
CA VAL A 99 33.71 -2.54 -5.99
C VAL A 99 33.37 -1.13 -5.51
N GLY A 100 33.70 -0.13 -6.30
CA GLY A 100 33.43 1.26 -5.95
C GLY A 100 32.53 1.92 -6.99
N TRP A 101 31.94 3.04 -6.59
CA TRP A 101 31.08 3.82 -7.49
C TRP A 101 31.91 4.57 -8.51
N ARG A 102 31.32 4.67 -9.70
CA ARG A 102 31.87 5.57 -10.73
C ARG A 102 31.49 7.01 -10.42
N ASP A 103 30.21 7.19 -10.04
CA ASP A 103 29.70 8.50 -9.66
C ASP A 103 29.23 8.45 -8.21
N LYS A 104 29.52 9.50 -7.45
CA LYS A 104 29.19 9.54 -6.03
C LYS A 104 27.66 9.48 -5.84
N PRO A 105 27.16 8.56 -4.99
CA PRO A 105 25.73 8.48 -4.72
C PRO A 105 25.25 9.75 -4.01
N VAL A 106 24.12 10.27 -4.48
CA VAL A 106 23.50 11.44 -3.87
C VAL A 106 22.01 11.22 -3.77
N ALA A 107 21.36 12.01 -2.91
CA ALA A 107 19.92 11.93 -2.74
C ALA A 107 19.20 12.39 -4.00
N LEU A 108 17.96 11.97 -4.16
CA LEU A 108 17.10 12.40 -5.25
C LEU A 108 16.90 13.91 -5.18
N SER A 109 16.70 14.55 -6.34
CA SER A 109 16.34 15.96 -6.35
C SER A 109 14.95 16.13 -5.73
N ILE A 110 14.63 17.38 -5.36
CA ILE A 110 13.33 17.69 -4.77
C ILE A 110 12.20 17.31 -5.72
N VAL A 111 12.32 17.68 -6.98
CA VAL A 111 11.29 17.39 -7.97
C VAL A 111 11.17 15.89 -8.23
N GLN A 112 12.30 15.21 -8.34
CA GLN A 112 12.30 13.77 -8.55
C GLN A 112 11.64 13.03 -7.37
N ALA A 113 11.93 13.44 -6.13
CA ALA A 113 11.33 12.84 -4.96
C ALA A 113 9.81 13.01 -4.97
N ARG A 114 9.32 14.16 -5.42
CA ARG A 114 7.89 14.39 -5.53
C ARG A 114 7.24 13.45 -6.52
N LEU A 115 7.88 13.23 -7.66
CA LEU A 115 7.36 12.28 -8.65
C LEU A 115 7.34 10.86 -8.10
N VAL A 116 8.45 10.43 -7.51
CA VAL A 116 8.56 9.07 -6.95
C VAL A 116 7.52 8.87 -5.86
N GLY A 117 7.36 9.85 -4.98
CA GLY A 117 6.37 9.78 -3.91
C GLY A 117 4.95 9.68 -4.43
N LEU A 118 4.61 10.50 -5.40
CA LEU A 118 3.27 10.49 -5.99
C LEU A 118 2.99 9.15 -6.68
N VAL A 119 3.98 8.63 -7.41
CA VAL A 119 3.82 7.33 -8.10
C VAL A 119 3.61 6.21 -7.08
N HIS A 120 4.41 6.18 -6.02
CA HIS A 120 4.25 5.16 -4.98
C HIS A 120 2.89 5.27 -4.29
N PHE A 121 2.47 6.48 -3.99
CA PHE A 121 1.17 6.71 -3.39
C PHE A 121 0.06 6.18 -4.30
N SER A 122 0.12 6.53 -5.58
CA SER A 122 -0.91 6.16 -6.55
C SER A 122 -0.96 4.65 -6.79
N VAL A 123 0.20 4.04 -7.02
CA VAL A 123 0.27 2.59 -7.29
C VAL A 123 -0.18 1.80 -6.07
N GLY A 124 0.30 2.19 -4.88
CA GLY A 124 -0.10 1.52 -3.66
C GLY A 124 -1.59 1.62 -3.39
N TYR A 125 -2.16 2.78 -3.65
CA TYR A 125 -3.59 2.99 -3.48
C TYR A 125 -4.39 2.07 -4.42
N VAL A 126 -4.01 2.03 -5.69
CA VAL A 126 -4.68 1.21 -6.69
C VAL A 126 -4.58 -0.28 -6.33
N PHE A 127 -3.40 -0.74 -5.98
CA PHE A 127 -3.18 -2.14 -5.64
C PHE A 127 -3.98 -2.56 -4.40
N THR A 128 -3.96 -1.70 -3.39
CA THR A 128 -4.70 -1.96 -2.16
C THR A 128 -6.19 -2.07 -2.43
N TYR A 129 -6.73 -1.12 -3.19
CA TYR A 129 -8.16 -1.10 -3.45
C TYR A 129 -8.56 -2.23 -4.40
N ALA A 130 -7.73 -2.55 -5.39
CA ALA A 130 -8.00 -3.66 -6.29
C ALA A 130 -8.05 -4.98 -5.53
N ALA A 131 -7.12 -5.20 -4.60
CA ALA A 131 -7.13 -6.40 -3.77
C ALA A 131 -8.41 -6.47 -2.94
N PHE A 132 -8.80 -5.36 -2.35
CA PHE A 132 -10.03 -5.27 -1.56
C PHE A 132 -11.25 -5.61 -2.42
N LEU A 133 -11.39 -4.99 -3.57
CA LEU A 133 -12.54 -5.20 -4.43
C LEU A 133 -12.63 -6.64 -4.93
N LEU A 134 -11.52 -7.18 -5.39
CA LEU A 134 -11.51 -8.54 -5.93
C LEU A 134 -11.79 -9.57 -4.86
N ALA A 135 -11.18 -9.42 -3.70
CA ALA A 135 -11.40 -10.35 -2.60
C ALA A 135 -12.82 -10.27 -2.06
N SER A 136 -13.33 -9.05 -1.85
CA SER A 136 -14.67 -8.89 -1.28
C SER A 136 -15.78 -9.27 -2.26
N THR A 137 -15.51 -9.20 -3.55
CA THR A 137 -16.48 -9.58 -4.58
C THR A 137 -16.40 -11.08 -4.87
N SER A 138 -15.22 -11.58 -5.20
CA SER A 138 -15.03 -13.00 -5.52
C SER A 138 -15.25 -13.89 -4.32
N GLY A 139 -14.89 -13.43 -3.12
CA GLY A 139 -15.06 -14.20 -1.91
C GLY A 139 -16.51 -14.51 -1.57
N LYS A 140 -17.44 -13.72 -2.12
CA LYS A 140 -18.87 -13.95 -1.90
C LYS A 140 -19.48 -14.93 -2.89
N PHE A 141 -18.89 -15.02 -4.06
CA PHE A 141 -19.41 -15.87 -5.13
C PHE A 141 -18.56 -17.13 -5.37
N GLY A 142 -17.37 -17.11 -4.85
CA GLY A 142 -16.45 -18.22 -4.95
C GLY A 142 -16.23 -18.87 -3.59
#